data_b39e39b6fa7c8124d3ee3c6f44a519b3
#
_entry.id   b39e39b6fa7c8124d3ee3c6f44a519b3
#
_cell.length_a   1.000
_cell.length_b   1.000
_cell.length_c   1.000
_cell.angle_alpha   90.00
_cell.angle_beta   90.00
_cell.angle_gamma   90.00
#
_symmetry.space_group_name_H-M   'P 1'
#
loop_
_entity.id
_entity.type
_entity.pdbx_description
1 polymer ?
#
loop_
_entity_poly.entity_id
_entity_poly.type
_entity_poly.pdbx_seq_one_letter_code
_entity_poly.pdbx_strand_id
1 'polypeptide(L)'
;MKTEMYRIVFSNDAKKDLKELSKKAPQAVKKLSKLLEEIQEHPRTGTGQVERLKGYDGNVYSRRITHEHKLVYRIYDEVIEVLVLSAFGHYKK
;
A
#
# COMPACT_ATOMS: atom_id res chain seq x y z
N MET A 1 -1.44 1.91 -26.57
CA MET A 1 -2.22 2.67 -25.63
C MET A 1 -1.55 2.74 -24.27
N LYS A 2 -1.48 3.91 -23.74
CA LYS A 2 -0.79 4.10 -22.49
C LYS A 2 -1.71 3.94 -21.30
N THR A 3 -1.29 3.13 -20.35
CA THR A 3 -2.04 2.98 -19.11
C THR A 3 -1.68 4.14 -18.19
N GLU A 4 -2.68 4.76 -17.62
CA GLU A 4 -2.44 5.82 -16.65
C GLU A 4 -1.88 5.22 -15.39
N MET A 5 -0.90 5.88 -14.81
CA MET A 5 -0.28 5.43 -13.59
C MET A 5 -0.79 6.25 -12.42
N TYR A 6 -1.17 5.56 -11.37
CA TYR A 6 -1.64 6.21 -10.16
C TYR A 6 -0.47 6.83 -9.44
N ARG A 7 -0.67 8.05 -8.96
CA ARG A 7 0.35 8.72 -8.17
C ARG A 7 0.27 8.22 -6.72
N ILE A 8 1.41 7.88 -6.15
CA ILE A 8 1.46 7.37 -4.79
C ILE A 8 1.74 8.51 -3.82
N VAL A 9 0.87 8.65 -2.84
CA VAL A 9 1.01 9.65 -1.79
C VAL A 9 1.00 8.94 -0.45
N PHE A 10 1.83 9.39 0.46
CA PHE A 10 1.92 8.77 1.80
C PHE A 10 1.31 9.68 2.84
N SER A 11 0.45 9.12 3.68
CA SER A 11 -0.06 9.85 4.84
C SER A 11 1.09 10.07 5.84
N ASN A 12 0.87 10.94 6.81
CA ASN A 12 1.88 11.15 7.84
C ASN A 12 2.17 9.86 8.61
N ASP A 13 1.13 9.11 8.93
CA ASP A 13 1.31 7.82 9.60
C ASP A 13 2.12 6.87 8.75
N ALA A 14 1.84 6.83 7.46
CA ALA A 14 2.57 5.95 6.56
C ALA A 14 4.04 6.34 6.47
N LYS A 15 4.34 7.63 6.51
CA LYS A 15 5.73 8.08 6.49
C LYS A 15 6.49 7.60 7.72
N LYS A 16 5.83 7.65 8.87
CA LYS A 16 6.44 7.12 10.10
C LYS A 16 6.63 5.62 10.00
N ASP A 17 5.64 4.94 9.43
CA ASP A 17 5.72 3.50 9.25
C ASP A 17 6.88 3.10 8.35
N LEU A 18 7.13 3.89 7.31
CA LEU A 18 8.27 3.61 6.43
C LEU A 18 9.58 3.67 7.19
N LYS A 19 9.72 4.65 8.06
CA LYS A 19 10.93 4.76 8.87
C LYS A 19 11.09 3.56 9.78
N GLU A 20 10.00 3.15 10.43
CA GLU A 20 10.05 2.00 11.31
C GLU A 20 10.37 0.74 10.53
N LEU A 21 9.75 0.57 9.37
CA LEU A 21 9.99 -0.60 8.56
C LEU A 21 11.44 -0.68 8.12
N SER A 22 12.02 0.43 7.71
CA SER A 22 13.40 0.42 7.25
C SER A 22 14.39 0.15 8.38
N LYS A 23 14.02 0.51 9.61
CA LYS A 23 14.87 0.21 10.76
C LYS A 23 14.76 -1.23 11.21
N LYS A 24 13.53 -1.73 11.30
CA LYS A 24 13.29 -3.03 11.91
C LYS A 24 13.26 -4.18 10.93
N ALA A 25 12.96 -3.90 9.68
CA ALA A 25 12.89 -4.93 8.66
C ALA A 25 13.37 -4.37 7.32
N PRO A 26 14.65 -4.01 7.23
CA PRO A 26 15.14 -3.37 6.00
C PRO A 26 14.94 -4.19 4.74
N GLN A 27 14.95 -5.52 4.86
CA GLN A 27 14.72 -6.37 3.69
C GLN A 27 13.29 -6.24 3.17
N ALA A 28 12.37 -5.79 4.02
CA ALA A 28 10.97 -5.62 3.61
C ALA A 28 10.79 -4.40 2.72
N VAL A 29 11.72 -3.46 2.76
CA VAL A 29 11.60 -2.24 1.96
C VAL A 29 11.63 -2.57 0.46
N LYS A 30 12.42 -3.54 0.07
CA LYS A 30 12.46 -3.97 -1.33
C LYS A 30 11.11 -4.49 -1.78
N LYS A 31 10.49 -5.33 -0.96
CA LYS A 31 9.18 -5.86 -1.29
C LYS A 31 8.15 -4.75 -1.36
N LEU A 32 8.22 -3.82 -0.42
CA LEU A 32 7.32 -2.68 -0.41
C LEU A 32 7.44 -1.87 -1.70
N SER A 33 8.69 -1.60 -2.13
CA SER A 33 8.90 -0.85 -3.36
C SER A 33 8.27 -1.54 -4.55
N LYS A 34 8.41 -2.86 -4.64
CA LYS A 34 7.80 -3.61 -5.74
C LYS A 34 6.30 -3.54 -5.70
N LEU A 35 5.72 -3.64 -4.50
CA LEU A 35 4.27 -3.54 -4.38
C LEU A 35 3.78 -2.17 -4.83
N LEU A 36 4.50 -1.12 -4.47
CA LEU A 36 4.11 0.23 -4.87
C LEU A 36 4.18 0.41 -6.37
N GLU A 37 5.20 -0.16 -7.03
CA GLU A 37 5.28 -0.12 -8.47
C GLU A 37 4.08 -0.81 -9.12
N GLU A 38 3.71 -1.96 -8.57
CA GLU A 38 2.56 -2.69 -9.06
C GLU A 38 1.27 -1.90 -8.89
N ILE A 39 1.12 -1.29 -7.73
CA ILE A 39 -0.09 -0.52 -7.41
C ILE A 39 -0.28 0.64 -8.37
N GLN A 40 0.81 1.23 -8.83
CA GLN A 40 0.71 2.34 -9.77
C GLN A 40 -0.02 1.94 -11.05
N GLU A 41 0.16 0.71 -11.50
CA GLU A 41 -0.48 0.23 -12.71
C GLU A 41 -1.73 -0.58 -12.43
N HIS A 42 -1.74 -1.31 -11.33
CA HIS A 42 -2.82 -2.23 -11.00
C HIS A 42 -3.17 -2.13 -9.53
N PRO A 43 -3.88 -1.06 -9.14
CA PRO A 43 -4.11 -0.85 -7.71
C PRO A 43 -4.99 -1.90 -7.03
N ARG A 44 -5.75 -2.68 -7.81
CA ARG A 44 -6.66 -3.67 -7.22
C ARG A 44 -6.27 -5.11 -7.45
N THR A 45 -5.20 -5.36 -8.18
CA THR A 45 -4.77 -6.72 -8.48
C THR A 45 -3.26 -6.81 -8.41
N GLY A 46 -2.75 -8.03 -8.25
CA GLY A 46 -1.31 -8.24 -8.24
C GLY A 46 -0.87 -9.09 -7.08
N THR A 47 0.40 -8.95 -6.70
CA THR A 47 0.99 -9.77 -5.65
C THR A 47 0.73 -9.19 -4.27
N GLY A 48 1.02 -10.00 -3.24
CA GLY A 48 0.87 -9.57 -1.86
C GLY A 48 -0.50 -9.83 -1.29
N GLN A 49 -1.23 -10.80 -1.85
CA GLN A 49 -2.55 -11.14 -1.35
C GLN A 49 -3.44 -9.91 -1.24
N VAL A 50 -3.71 -9.30 -2.39
CA VAL A 50 -4.53 -8.10 -2.46
C VAL A 50 -5.90 -8.36 -1.89
N GLU A 51 -6.34 -7.52 -0.96
CA GLU A 51 -7.59 -7.73 -0.26
C GLU A 51 -8.30 -6.41 -0.04
N ARG A 52 -9.60 -6.37 -0.37
CA ARG A 52 -10.40 -5.20 -0.08
C ARG A 52 -10.83 -5.26 1.37
N LEU A 53 -10.58 -4.18 2.10
CA LEU A 53 -10.88 -4.15 3.53
C LEU A 53 -12.30 -3.74 3.80
N LYS A 54 -12.97 -4.49 4.67
CA LYS A 54 -14.34 -4.18 5.09
C LYS A 54 -14.29 -3.10 6.17
N GLY A 55 -15.38 -2.37 6.30
CA GLY A 55 -15.48 -1.36 7.33
C GLY A 55 -14.97 0.01 6.91
N TYR A 56 -14.51 0.12 5.68
CA TYR A 56 -14.10 1.41 5.11
C TYR A 56 -15.05 1.81 4.01
N ASP A 57 -15.04 3.09 3.68
CA ASP A 57 -15.88 3.62 2.60
C ASP A 57 -15.28 3.30 1.25
N GLY A 58 -15.53 2.07 0.78
CA GLY A 58 -15.13 1.74 -0.57
C GLY A 58 -13.67 1.38 -0.69
N ASN A 59 -12.93 2.03 -1.48
CA ASN A 59 -11.67 1.62 -2.10
C ASN A 59 -10.44 1.54 -1.21
N VAL A 60 -10.53 0.84 -0.08
CA VAL A 60 -9.38 0.61 0.79
C VAL A 60 -8.95 -0.85 0.66
N TYR A 61 -7.69 -1.04 0.39
CA TYR A 61 -7.12 -2.36 0.14
C TYR A 61 -5.88 -2.58 0.97
N SER A 62 -5.51 -3.84 1.12
CA SER A 62 -4.26 -4.19 1.77
C SER A 62 -3.47 -5.15 0.90
N ARG A 63 -2.16 -5.13 1.07
CA ARG A 63 -1.26 -6.12 0.49
C ARG A 63 -0.25 -6.51 1.54
N ARG A 64 0.12 -7.78 1.54
CA ARG A 64 1.10 -8.28 2.49
C ARG A 64 2.50 -7.90 2.04
N ILE A 65 3.23 -7.24 2.89
CA ILE A 65 4.64 -6.93 2.64
C ILE A 65 5.49 -8.10 3.11
N THR A 66 5.30 -8.48 4.37
CA THR A 66 5.94 -9.65 4.95
C THR A 66 4.91 -10.36 5.81
N HIS A 67 5.34 -11.42 6.47
CA HIS A 67 4.48 -12.13 7.38
C HIS A 67 3.91 -11.21 8.46
N GLU A 68 4.68 -10.22 8.87
CA GLU A 68 4.33 -9.35 9.98
C GLU A 68 3.78 -7.97 9.57
N HIS A 69 3.97 -7.58 8.33
CA HIS A 69 3.64 -6.21 7.93
C HIS A 69 2.75 -6.17 6.71
N LYS A 70 1.77 -5.29 6.75
CA LYS A 70 0.85 -5.09 5.64
C LYS A 70 0.86 -3.63 5.20
N LEU A 71 0.66 -3.46 3.90
CA LEU A 71 0.48 -2.15 3.28
C LEU A 71 -1.01 -1.91 3.16
N VAL A 72 -1.49 -0.79 3.70
CA VAL A 72 -2.90 -0.42 3.59
C VAL A 72 -2.98 0.88 2.82
N TYR A 73 -3.86 0.93 1.84
CA TYR A 73 -3.94 2.10 0.97
C TYR A 73 -5.36 2.32 0.46
N ARG A 74 -5.66 3.57 0.12
CA ARG A 74 -6.94 3.95 -0.43
C ARG A 74 -6.75 4.44 -1.85
N ILE A 75 -7.66 4.03 -2.74
CA ILE A 75 -7.60 4.38 -4.15
C ILE A 75 -8.59 5.50 -4.45
N TYR A 76 -8.11 6.54 -5.10
CA TYR A 76 -8.94 7.65 -5.56
C TYR A 76 -8.89 7.65 -7.08
N ASP A 77 -9.87 6.97 -7.70
CA ASP A 77 -9.89 6.81 -9.15
C ASP A 77 -10.05 8.14 -9.89
N GLU A 78 -10.83 9.04 -9.31
CA GLU A 78 -11.14 10.29 -9.99
C GLU A 78 -9.92 11.17 -10.23
N VAL A 79 -8.96 11.10 -9.34
CA VAL A 79 -7.73 11.88 -9.48
C VAL A 79 -6.52 11.00 -9.75
N ILE A 80 -6.76 9.72 -9.97
CA ILE A 80 -5.72 8.73 -10.29
C ILE A 80 -4.61 8.78 -9.26
N GLU A 81 -5.00 8.56 -8.01
CA GLU A 81 -4.09 8.69 -6.88
C GLU A 81 -4.33 7.58 -5.89
N VAL A 82 -3.25 7.14 -5.24
CA VAL A 82 -3.32 6.15 -4.17
C VAL A 82 -2.70 6.76 -2.92
N LEU A 83 -3.45 6.77 -1.84
CA LEU A 83 -2.97 7.27 -0.56
C LEU A 83 -2.60 6.09 0.32
N VAL A 84 -1.32 5.99 0.67
CA VAL A 84 -0.85 4.94 1.56
C VAL A 84 -1.16 5.36 2.99
N LEU A 85 -1.93 4.54 3.67
CA LEU A 85 -2.40 4.82 5.02
C LEU A 85 -1.47 4.25 6.09
N SER A 86 -0.92 3.08 5.85
CA SER A 86 -0.01 2.45 6.79
C SER A 86 0.83 1.40 6.08
N ALA A 87 1.99 1.06 6.67
CA ALA A 87 2.90 0.11 6.06
C ALA A 87 3.71 -0.69 7.10
N PHE A 88 3.33 -0.61 8.36
CA PHE A 88 4.06 -1.29 9.41
C PHE A 88 3.07 -1.99 10.33
N GLY A 89 3.35 -3.26 10.62
CA GLY A 89 2.47 -4.05 11.46
C GLY A 89 1.27 -4.56 10.68
N HIS A 90 0.37 -5.20 11.38
CA HIS A 90 -0.85 -5.73 10.82
C HIS A 90 -1.98 -4.73 10.94
N TYR A 91 -2.87 -4.78 9.97
CA TYR A 91 -4.10 -4.03 10.06
C TYR A 91 -4.91 -4.53 11.26
N LYS A 92 -5.40 -3.60 12.06
CA LYS A 92 -6.24 -3.92 13.19
C LYS A 92 -7.58 -3.25 13.04
N LYS A 93 -8.60 -3.98 13.39
CA LYS A 93 -9.93 -3.43 13.34
C LYS A 93 -10.18 -2.49 14.49
#